data_2377e4c407137aadef0b4d5841d4db8b
#
_entry.id   2377e4c407137aadef0b4d5841d4db8b
#
_cell.length_a   1.000
_cell.length_b   1.000
_cell.length_c   1.000
_cell.angle_alpha   90.00
_cell.angle_beta   90.00
_cell.angle_gamma   90.00
#
_symmetry.space_group_name_H-M   'P 1'
#
loop_
_entity.id
_entity.type
_entity.pdbx_description
1 polymer ?
#
loop_
_entity_poly.entity_id
_entity_poly.type
_entity_poly.pdbx_seq_one_letter_code
_entity_poly.pdbx_strand_id
1 'polypeptide(L)'
;LSSAQDMTSLGISIGADKKVNENKLLGVVLRVGNNDVDVGTYGSSVDTNAISLSLYGSNSLNEDQFLDHIIGVSLLNSDIVRKNSGNTNTQTGDRDGKQIFSSLKFSREFEYNDMNITPKGRMDGSFTHLNAYTEIGNEAIKYNDQDIVSLMTSLGMMIDGDISLENSIVKSRVNLEYGKDFASSSKVVTRYTSDSYTTYSYQANKQDRDILTAGFGFDFNHIQGLTISADYQKQKIISEGSIDTLLLAASFVSKRETEYAMTLEGTDDFAVGLNVAKNINGFNFTIESNYTLMSEIPEYGGNLKISSKF
;
A
#
# COMPACT_ATOMS: atom_id res chain seq x y z
N LEU A 1 1.53 -22.57 12.92
CA LEU A 1 0.52 -22.65 11.86
C LEU A 1 -0.15 -21.29 11.79
N SER A 2 0.16 -20.47 10.79
CA SER A 2 -0.61 -19.26 10.48
C SER A 2 -1.93 -19.69 9.85
N SER A 3 -3.04 -19.07 10.27
CA SER A 3 -4.30 -19.23 9.56
C SER A 3 -4.17 -18.61 8.16
N ALA A 4 -4.72 -19.26 7.15
CA ALA A 4 -4.86 -18.62 5.83
C ALA A 4 -5.67 -17.33 6.00
N GLN A 5 -5.30 -16.30 5.26
CA GLN A 5 -5.97 -15.00 5.27
C GLN A 5 -6.21 -14.56 3.84
N ASP A 6 -7.47 -14.26 3.55
CA ASP A 6 -7.86 -13.56 2.34
C ASP A 6 -8.21 -12.13 2.73
N MET A 7 -7.73 -11.15 1.97
CA MET A 7 -7.94 -9.74 2.30
C MET A 7 -8.46 -8.97 1.10
N THR A 8 -9.60 -8.32 1.27
CA THR A 8 -10.17 -7.37 0.31
C THR A 8 -10.10 -5.96 0.87
N SER A 9 -9.63 -5.01 0.07
CA SER A 9 -9.54 -3.61 0.45
C SER A 9 -10.24 -2.71 -0.55
N LEU A 10 -11.11 -1.84 -0.07
CA LEU A 10 -11.76 -0.80 -0.85
C LEU A 10 -11.53 0.56 -0.21
N GLY A 11 -11.31 1.61 -1.00
CA GLY A 11 -11.15 2.95 -0.43
C GLY A 11 -11.27 4.06 -1.44
N ILE A 12 -11.63 5.23 -0.91
CA ILE A 12 -11.69 6.49 -1.66
C ILE A 12 -10.73 7.47 -0.99
N SER A 13 -9.92 8.14 -1.81
CA SER A 13 -9.02 9.19 -1.38
C SER A 13 -9.35 10.50 -2.09
N ILE A 14 -9.37 11.58 -1.34
CA ILE A 14 -9.51 12.94 -1.87
C ILE A 14 -8.36 13.77 -1.31
N GLY A 15 -7.61 14.43 -2.19
CA GLY A 15 -6.46 15.22 -1.78
C GLY A 15 -6.32 16.49 -2.60
N ALA A 16 -5.55 17.40 -2.07
CA ALA A 16 -5.11 18.61 -2.76
C ALA A 16 -3.65 18.86 -2.43
N ASP A 17 -2.90 19.28 -3.44
CA ASP A 17 -1.52 19.69 -3.26
C ASP A 17 -1.24 21.03 -3.93
N LYS A 18 -0.19 21.69 -3.47
CA LYS A 18 0.28 22.95 -4.00
C LYS A 18 1.80 22.97 -4.12
N LYS A 19 2.26 23.40 -5.27
CA LYS A 19 3.67 23.78 -5.45
C LYS A 19 3.90 25.10 -4.72
N VAL A 20 4.53 25.04 -3.54
CA VAL A 20 4.80 26.22 -2.68
C VAL A 20 5.84 27.14 -3.32
N ASN A 21 6.85 26.52 -3.94
CA ASN A 21 7.87 27.15 -4.76
C ASN A 21 8.41 26.11 -5.76
N GLU A 22 9.43 26.46 -6.53
CA GLU A 22 10.00 25.56 -7.55
C GLU A 22 10.52 24.22 -6.96
N ASN A 23 10.95 24.25 -5.70
CA ASN A 23 11.61 23.13 -5.04
C ASN A 23 10.73 22.42 -4.01
N LYS A 24 9.48 22.88 -3.79
CA LYS A 24 8.65 22.35 -2.70
C LYS A 24 7.20 22.18 -3.10
N LEU A 25 6.74 20.93 -2.98
CA LEU A 25 5.33 20.55 -3.07
C LEU A 25 4.84 20.15 -1.69
N LEU A 26 3.66 20.59 -1.31
CA LEU A 26 2.95 20.16 -0.10
C LEU A 26 1.51 19.81 -0.46
N GLY A 27 0.99 18.77 0.18
CA GLY A 27 -0.37 18.31 -0.02
C GLY A 27 -0.99 17.72 1.23
N VAL A 28 -2.30 17.59 1.17
CA VAL A 28 -3.13 16.94 2.18
C VAL A 28 -4.02 15.92 1.49
N VAL A 29 -4.23 14.77 2.11
CA VAL A 29 -5.12 13.75 1.61
C VAL A 29 -5.98 13.19 2.74
N LEU A 30 -7.28 13.09 2.49
CA LEU A 30 -8.26 12.36 3.29
C LEU A 30 -8.57 11.04 2.58
N ARG A 31 -8.50 9.94 3.31
CA ARG A 31 -8.86 8.62 2.81
C ARG A 31 -9.91 8.00 3.72
N VAL A 32 -10.94 7.42 3.13
CA VAL A 32 -11.88 6.52 3.78
C VAL A 32 -11.74 5.16 3.11
N GLY A 33 -11.55 4.11 3.89
CA GLY A 33 -11.35 2.76 3.38
C GLY A 33 -11.97 1.72 4.27
N ASN A 34 -12.24 0.58 3.68
CA ASN A 34 -12.66 -0.65 4.33
C ASN A 34 -11.67 -1.75 3.96
N ASN A 35 -11.31 -2.57 4.96
CA ASN A 35 -10.49 -3.76 4.77
C ASN A 35 -11.22 -4.92 5.42
N ASP A 36 -11.59 -5.89 4.61
CA ASP A 36 -12.22 -7.14 5.05
C ASP A 36 -11.17 -8.25 4.98
N VAL A 37 -11.01 -8.97 6.08
CA VAL A 37 -10.02 -10.05 6.23
C VAL A 37 -10.74 -11.31 6.70
N ASP A 38 -10.82 -12.31 5.84
CA ASP A 38 -11.23 -13.65 6.20
C ASP A 38 -10.08 -14.42 6.84
N VAL A 39 -10.33 -15.05 8.00
CA VAL A 39 -9.32 -15.75 8.78
C VAL A 39 -9.64 -17.23 8.87
N GLY A 40 -8.77 -18.04 8.26
CA GLY A 40 -8.92 -19.50 8.24
C GLY A 40 -10.11 -19.96 7.39
N THR A 41 -10.58 -21.18 7.64
CA THR A 41 -11.62 -21.84 6.82
C THR A 41 -12.98 -21.93 7.49
N TYR A 42 -13.12 -21.41 8.70
CA TYR A 42 -14.34 -21.55 9.51
C TYR A 42 -15.24 -20.31 9.51
N GLY A 43 -14.89 -19.29 8.67
CA GLY A 43 -15.66 -18.06 8.53
C GLY A 43 -15.46 -17.08 9.69
N SER A 44 -14.28 -17.07 10.29
CA SER A 44 -13.84 -15.94 11.14
C SER A 44 -13.42 -14.79 10.25
N SER A 45 -13.77 -13.56 10.63
CA SER A 45 -13.43 -12.36 9.85
C SER A 45 -13.13 -11.16 10.73
N VAL A 46 -12.43 -10.20 10.13
CA VAL A 46 -12.19 -8.86 10.68
C VAL A 46 -12.47 -7.86 9.59
N ASP A 47 -13.53 -7.09 9.75
CA ASP A 47 -13.90 -6.00 8.85
C ASP A 47 -13.52 -4.67 9.50
N THR A 48 -12.58 -3.94 8.89
CA THR A 48 -12.02 -2.71 9.45
C THR A 48 -12.34 -1.51 8.57
N ASN A 49 -13.11 -0.58 9.09
CA ASN A 49 -13.31 0.75 8.53
C ASN A 49 -12.24 1.70 9.03
N ALA A 50 -11.62 2.45 8.12
CA ALA A 50 -10.56 3.39 8.43
C ALA A 50 -10.83 4.76 7.82
N ILE A 51 -10.62 5.81 8.62
CA ILE A 51 -10.59 7.21 8.15
C ILE A 51 -9.19 7.74 8.46
N SER A 52 -8.49 8.22 7.43
CA SER A 52 -7.11 8.69 7.54
C SER A 52 -6.98 10.10 6.98
N LEU A 53 -6.25 10.94 7.71
CA LEU A 53 -5.82 12.26 7.25
C LEU A 53 -4.29 12.28 7.20
N SER A 54 -3.73 12.67 6.06
CA SER A 54 -2.28 12.73 5.87
C SER A 54 -1.85 14.05 5.26
N LEU A 55 -0.67 14.49 5.69
CA LEU A 55 0.10 15.56 5.07
C LEU A 55 1.28 14.92 4.35
N TYR A 56 1.53 15.32 3.12
CA TYR A 56 2.65 14.83 2.34
C TYR A 56 3.38 15.98 1.64
N GLY A 57 4.61 15.72 1.25
CA GLY A 57 5.36 16.67 0.49
C GLY A 57 6.59 16.07 -0.16
N SER A 58 7.08 16.80 -1.15
CA SER A 58 8.33 16.54 -1.83
C SER A 58 9.14 17.83 -1.86
N ASN A 59 10.39 17.74 -1.43
CA ASN A 59 11.33 18.87 -1.42
C ASN A 59 12.55 18.50 -2.25
N SER A 60 12.85 19.31 -3.27
CA SER A 60 14.15 19.33 -3.89
C SER A 60 15.10 20.12 -2.99
N LEU A 61 16.04 19.42 -2.36
CA LEU A 61 17.03 20.05 -1.47
C LEU A 61 18.11 20.79 -2.29
N ASN A 62 18.45 20.19 -3.43
CA ASN A 62 19.32 20.72 -4.46
C ASN A 62 18.80 20.23 -5.82
N GLU A 63 19.54 20.50 -6.91
CA GLU A 63 19.16 20.07 -8.27
C GLU A 63 19.05 18.53 -8.38
N ASP A 64 19.84 17.80 -7.61
CA ASP A 64 20.00 16.34 -7.65
C ASP A 64 19.49 15.59 -6.41
N GLN A 65 18.97 16.28 -5.37
CA GLN A 65 18.60 15.68 -4.08
C GLN A 65 17.13 15.94 -3.74
N PHE A 66 16.43 14.89 -3.37
CA PHE A 66 15.00 14.92 -3.09
C PHE A 66 14.69 14.30 -1.73
N LEU A 67 13.76 14.92 -1.03
CA LEU A 67 13.22 14.45 0.23
C LEU A 67 11.69 14.38 0.13
N ASP A 68 11.17 13.16 0.05
CA ASP A 68 9.73 12.89 0.09
C ASP A 68 9.33 12.50 1.50
N HIS A 69 8.20 13.00 1.96
CA HIS A 69 7.69 12.69 3.29
C HIS A 69 6.16 12.62 3.32
N ILE A 70 5.66 11.78 4.19
CA ILE A 70 4.25 11.72 4.57
C ILE A 70 4.14 11.50 6.07
N ILE A 71 3.18 12.15 6.69
CA ILE A 71 2.75 11.88 8.06
C ILE A 71 1.22 11.87 8.09
N GLY A 72 0.65 10.91 8.78
CA GLY A 72 -0.80 10.78 8.86
C GLY A 72 -1.28 10.19 10.16
N VAL A 73 -2.58 10.35 10.38
CA VAL A 73 -3.31 9.74 11.48
C VAL A 73 -4.51 9.00 10.93
N SER A 74 -4.88 7.89 11.57
CA SER A 74 -6.06 7.10 11.21
C SER A 74 -6.90 6.80 12.44
N LEU A 75 -8.20 6.78 12.24
CA LEU A 75 -9.17 6.19 13.16
C LEU A 75 -9.63 4.87 12.55
N LEU A 76 -9.61 3.82 13.35
CA LEU A 76 -9.94 2.45 12.96
C LEU A 76 -11.16 2.00 13.76
N ASN A 77 -12.09 1.34 13.09
CA ASN A 77 -13.18 0.64 13.73
C ASN A 77 -13.33 -0.73 13.08
N SER A 78 -13.22 -1.79 13.87
CA SER A 78 -13.18 -3.16 13.38
C SER A 78 -14.33 -3.98 13.98
N ASP A 79 -15.12 -4.58 13.10
CA ASP A 79 -16.08 -5.61 13.42
C ASP A 79 -15.39 -6.98 13.35
N ILE A 80 -15.45 -7.75 14.41
CA ILE A 80 -14.72 -9.01 14.55
C ILE A 80 -15.72 -10.15 14.72
N VAL A 81 -15.58 -11.18 13.90
CA VAL A 81 -16.30 -12.43 14.02
C VAL A 81 -15.31 -13.55 14.24
N ARG A 82 -15.41 -14.24 15.37
CA ARG A 82 -14.60 -15.43 15.67
C ARG A 82 -15.48 -16.67 15.73
N LYS A 83 -15.12 -17.67 14.93
CA LYS A 83 -15.77 -18.98 14.92
C LYS A 83 -14.78 -20.06 15.33
N ASN A 84 -15.24 -21.03 16.09
CA ASN A 84 -14.43 -22.18 16.48
C ASN A 84 -14.46 -23.28 15.40
N SER A 85 -13.56 -24.25 15.50
CA SER A 85 -13.35 -25.34 14.53
C SER A 85 -14.56 -26.25 14.27
N GLY A 86 -15.68 -26.04 14.88
CA GLY A 86 -16.91 -26.77 14.63
C GLY A 86 -18.02 -25.95 14.02
N ASN A 87 -17.77 -24.64 13.77
CA ASN A 87 -18.77 -23.66 13.35
C ASN A 87 -20.05 -23.64 14.22
N THR A 88 -19.93 -24.13 15.46
CA THR A 88 -21.03 -24.29 16.40
C THR A 88 -21.25 -23.06 17.27
N ASN A 89 -20.20 -22.29 17.50
CA ASN A 89 -20.24 -21.09 18.32
C ASN A 89 -19.65 -19.92 17.57
N THR A 90 -20.39 -18.83 17.51
CA THR A 90 -19.94 -17.56 16.95
C THR A 90 -19.81 -16.54 18.08
N GLN A 91 -18.66 -15.87 18.13
CA GLN A 91 -18.40 -14.74 19.00
C GLN A 91 -18.23 -13.50 18.11
N THR A 92 -18.78 -12.39 18.52
CA THR A 92 -18.68 -11.12 17.83
C THR A 92 -18.14 -10.04 18.75
N GLY A 93 -17.50 -9.04 18.21
CA GLY A 93 -17.02 -7.91 18.98
C GLY A 93 -16.60 -6.75 18.10
N ASP A 94 -16.66 -5.55 18.66
CA ASP A 94 -16.26 -4.31 18.01
C ASP A 94 -14.99 -3.80 18.68
N ARG A 95 -14.02 -3.38 17.87
CA ARG A 95 -12.75 -2.87 18.37
C ARG A 95 -12.35 -1.57 17.68
N ASP A 96 -12.23 -0.50 18.45
CA ASP A 96 -11.70 0.76 17.99
C ASP A 96 -10.17 0.80 18.06
N GLY A 97 -9.57 1.59 17.19
CA GLY A 97 -8.14 1.85 17.21
C GLY A 97 -7.78 3.23 16.66
N LYS A 98 -6.56 3.62 16.94
CA LYS A 98 -5.95 4.85 16.44
C LYS A 98 -4.55 4.54 15.93
N GLN A 99 -4.18 5.14 14.82
CA GLN A 99 -2.85 4.97 14.26
C GLN A 99 -2.23 6.32 13.92
N ILE A 100 -0.95 6.45 14.17
CA ILE A 100 -0.09 7.46 13.56
C ILE A 100 0.91 6.74 12.67
N PHE A 101 1.17 7.29 11.49
CA PHE A 101 2.14 6.72 10.56
C PHE A 101 2.94 7.81 9.86
N SER A 102 4.13 7.44 9.43
CA SER A 102 5.00 8.33 8.67
C SER A 102 5.87 7.55 7.69
N SER A 103 6.23 8.18 6.59
CA SER A 103 7.25 7.71 5.66
C SER A 103 8.16 8.87 5.30
N LEU A 104 9.45 8.58 5.22
CA LEU A 104 10.49 9.51 4.82
C LEU A 104 11.39 8.81 3.80
N LYS A 105 11.54 9.41 2.62
CA LYS A 105 12.39 8.90 1.55
C LYS A 105 13.35 10.00 1.12
N PHE A 106 14.63 9.69 1.13
CA PHE A 106 15.69 10.50 0.57
C PHE A 106 16.23 9.82 -0.69
N SER A 107 16.44 10.59 -1.75
CA SER A 107 17.06 10.12 -2.99
C SER A 107 17.99 11.17 -3.56
N ARG A 108 18.98 10.70 -4.31
CA ARG A 108 19.91 11.56 -5.04
C ARG A 108 20.13 11.02 -6.45
N GLU A 109 20.03 11.88 -7.44
CA GLU A 109 20.23 11.54 -8.85
C GLU A 109 21.68 11.84 -9.27
N PHE A 110 22.29 10.92 -10.00
CA PHE A 110 23.60 11.05 -10.61
C PHE A 110 23.47 10.73 -12.10
N GLU A 111 23.90 11.62 -12.95
CA GLU A 111 23.99 11.36 -14.38
C GLU A 111 25.34 10.71 -14.72
N TYR A 112 25.30 9.59 -15.46
CA TYR A 112 26.47 8.92 -15.95
C TYR A 112 26.21 8.31 -17.35
N ASN A 113 26.85 8.83 -18.41
CA ASN A 113 26.75 8.31 -19.78
C ASN A 113 25.30 8.05 -20.23
N ASP A 114 24.46 9.05 -20.22
CA ASP A 114 23.04 8.99 -20.61
C ASP A 114 22.17 8.08 -19.73
N MET A 115 22.67 7.67 -18.58
CA MET A 115 21.92 6.95 -17.54
C MET A 115 21.83 7.80 -16.28
N ASN A 116 20.70 7.70 -15.59
CA ASN A 116 20.52 8.22 -14.25
C ASN A 116 20.70 7.10 -13.25
N ILE A 117 21.48 7.33 -12.21
CA ILE A 117 21.69 6.41 -11.09
C ILE A 117 21.17 7.10 -9.85
N THR A 118 20.13 6.55 -9.25
CA THR A 118 19.42 7.15 -8.12
C THR A 118 19.47 6.24 -6.89
N PRO A 119 20.51 6.35 -6.04
CA PRO A 119 20.45 5.76 -4.71
C PRO A 119 19.32 6.38 -3.88
N LYS A 120 18.65 5.56 -3.11
CA LYS A 120 17.53 5.96 -2.26
C LYS A 120 17.56 5.24 -0.92
N GLY A 121 17.12 5.95 0.11
CA GLY A 121 16.84 5.40 1.43
C GLY A 121 15.45 5.77 1.87
N ARG A 122 14.73 4.83 2.48
CA ARG A 122 13.37 5.05 2.98
C ARG A 122 13.22 4.51 4.40
N MET A 123 12.44 5.19 5.20
CA MET A 123 12.04 4.78 6.53
C MET A 123 10.52 4.95 6.66
N ASP A 124 9.84 3.84 6.93
CA ASP A 124 8.40 3.78 7.16
C ASP A 124 8.15 3.38 8.60
N GLY A 125 7.33 4.12 9.32
CA GLY A 125 7.00 3.84 10.71
C GLY A 125 5.52 4.02 10.98
N SER A 126 4.97 3.18 11.87
CA SER A 126 3.63 3.37 12.41
C SER A 126 3.54 2.92 13.87
N PHE A 127 2.66 3.59 14.59
CA PHE A 127 2.21 3.20 15.93
C PHE A 127 0.69 3.09 15.89
N THR A 128 0.17 1.91 16.24
CA THR A 128 -1.25 1.65 16.31
C THR A 128 -1.61 1.24 17.72
N HIS A 129 -2.56 1.95 18.31
CA HIS A 129 -3.19 1.61 19.58
C HIS A 129 -4.58 1.06 19.31
N LEU A 130 -4.83 -0.17 19.72
CA LEU A 130 -6.11 -0.85 19.63
C LEU A 130 -6.72 -0.91 21.04
N ASN A 131 -7.94 -0.40 21.20
CA ASN A 131 -8.63 -0.39 22.49
C ASN A 131 -8.95 -1.84 22.96
N ALA A 132 -9.14 -1.98 24.26
CA ALA A 132 -9.71 -3.20 24.82
C ALA A 132 -11.14 -3.41 24.32
N TYR A 133 -11.52 -4.67 24.11
CA TYR A 133 -12.90 -5.04 23.79
C TYR A 133 -13.28 -6.36 24.43
N THR A 134 -14.55 -6.65 24.43
CA THR A 134 -15.10 -7.91 24.96
C THR A 134 -16.03 -8.52 23.92
N GLU A 135 -15.79 -9.75 23.55
CA GLU A 135 -16.68 -10.51 22.67
C GLU A 135 -18.03 -10.76 23.31
N ILE A 136 -19.04 -10.93 22.47
CA ILE A 136 -20.39 -11.38 22.81
C ILE A 136 -20.56 -12.80 22.28
N GLY A 137 -21.13 -13.69 23.09
CA GLY A 137 -21.38 -15.09 22.72
C GLY A 137 -20.91 -16.08 23.79
N ASN A 138 -21.11 -17.37 23.52
CA ASN A 138 -20.58 -18.42 24.39
C ASN A 138 -19.05 -18.47 24.27
N GLU A 139 -18.35 -18.69 25.39
CA GLU A 139 -16.85 -18.68 25.40
C GLU A 139 -16.25 -17.36 24.94
N ALA A 140 -16.94 -16.25 25.20
CA ALA A 140 -16.48 -14.93 24.87
C ALA A 140 -15.17 -14.60 25.58
N ILE A 141 -14.29 -13.92 24.87
CA ILE A 141 -12.97 -13.51 25.35
C ILE A 141 -12.97 -11.99 25.53
N LYS A 142 -12.37 -11.53 26.60
CA LYS A 142 -12.00 -10.13 26.80
C LYS A 142 -10.56 -9.94 26.36
N TYR A 143 -10.32 -8.98 25.48
CA TYR A 143 -9.01 -8.53 25.02
C TYR A 143 -8.66 -7.22 25.69
N ASN A 144 -7.44 -7.11 26.15
CA ASN A 144 -6.90 -5.85 26.66
C ASN A 144 -6.47 -4.93 25.51
N ASP A 145 -6.14 -3.69 25.83
CA ASP A 145 -5.48 -2.77 24.90
C ASP A 145 -4.22 -3.41 24.31
N GLN A 146 -3.91 -3.04 23.09
CA GLN A 146 -2.76 -3.58 22.38
C GLN A 146 -2.07 -2.48 21.60
N ASP A 147 -0.76 -2.37 21.78
CA ASP A 147 0.08 -1.48 21.01
C ASP A 147 0.85 -2.27 19.96
N ILE A 148 0.83 -1.77 18.73
CA ILE A 148 1.54 -2.36 17.59
C ILE A 148 2.46 -1.29 17.02
N VAL A 149 3.75 -1.61 16.96
CA VAL A 149 4.77 -0.75 16.34
C VAL A 149 5.27 -1.41 15.08
N SER A 150 5.33 -0.66 13.99
CA SER A 150 6.00 -1.06 12.75
C SER A 150 7.09 -0.05 12.43
N LEU A 151 8.26 -0.55 12.08
CA LEU A 151 9.39 0.27 11.62
C LEU A 151 10.16 -0.51 10.56
N MET A 152 10.06 -0.05 9.32
CA MET A 152 10.79 -0.61 8.19
C MET A 152 11.77 0.43 7.65
N THR A 153 13.00 0.03 7.39
CA THR A 153 13.97 0.85 6.66
C THR A 153 14.40 0.11 5.41
N SER A 154 14.59 0.85 4.33
CA SER A 154 15.13 0.30 3.10
C SER A 154 16.22 1.18 2.49
N LEU A 155 17.15 0.53 1.82
CA LEU A 155 18.17 1.14 0.99
C LEU A 155 18.09 0.53 -0.40
N GLY A 156 18.11 1.37 -1.41
CA GLY A 156 17.97 0.92 -2.78
C GLY A 156 18.68 1.81 -3.77
N MET A 157 18.67 1.35 -5.00
CA MET A 157 19.22 2.07 -6.14
C MET A 157 18.32 1.82 -7.35
N MET A 158 18.00 2.87 -8.06
CA MET A 158 17.37 2.82 -9.37
C MET A 158 18.38 3.28 -10.43
N ILE A 159 18.41 2.58 -11.56
CA ILE A 159 19.18 2.95 -12.73
C ILE A 159 18.17 3.06 -13.87
N ASP A 160 18.11 4.20 -14.50
CA ASP A 160 17.25 4.43 -15.65
C ASP A 160 17.99 5.13 -16.77
N GLY A 161 17.49 4.94 -18.00
CA GLY A 161 18.08 5.55 -19.19
C GLY A 161 17.10 5.55 -20.34
N ASP A 162 17.31 6.51 -21.24
CA ASP A 162 16.46 6.76 -22.40
C ASP A 162 17.18 6.34 -23.69
N ILE A 163 16.49 5.54 -24.51
CA ILE A 163 16.95 5.19 -25.87
C ILE A 163 16.05 5.90 -26.86
N SER A 164 16.59 6.86 -27.58
CA SER A 164 15.88 7.63 -28.60
C SER A 164 15.81 6.86 -29.91
N LEU A 165 14.62 6.65 -30.43
CA LEU A 165 14.33 6.11 -31.75
C LEU A 165 13.70 7.22 -32.62
N GLU A 166 13.57 7.00 -33.93
CA GLU A 166 13.10 8.03 -34.87
C GLU A 166 11.74 8.65 -34.48
N ASN A 167 10.78 7.83 -34.02
CA ASN A 167 9.42 8.27 -33.66
C ASN A 167 9.02 7.83 -32.25
N SER A 168 9.96 7.44 -31.40
CA SER A 168 9.67 6.87 -30.09
C SER A 168 10.86 7.04 -29.15
N ILE A 169 10.57 7.02 -27.85
CA ILE A 169 11.58 6.95 -26.80
C ILE A 169 11.29 5.70 -25.98
N VAL A 170 12.32 4.87 -25.79
CA VAL A 170 12.26 3.73 -24.86
C VAL A 170 12.98 4.13 -23.58
N LYS A 171 12.24 4.21 -22.47
CA LYS A 171 12.80 4.40 -21.14
C LYS A 171 12.97 3.05 -20.48
N SER A 172 14.16 2.74 -20.05
CA SER A 172 14.45 1.50 -19.33
C SER A 172 14.77 1.82 -17.88
N ARG A 173 14.40 0.92 -16.95
CA ARG A 173 14.67 1.06 -15.52
C ARG A 173 15.00 -0.26 -14.86
N VAL A 174 15.94 -0.23 -13.94
CA VAL A 174 16.28 -1.33 -13.04
C VAL A 174 16.22 -0.81 -11.62
N ASN A 175 15.58 -1.54 -10.72
CA ASN A 175 15.47 -1.20 -9.30
C ASN A 175 15.99 -2.34 -8.45
N LEU A 176 16.84 -2.01 -7.49
CA LEU A 176 17.32 -2.93 -6.45
C LEU A 176 17.09 -2.28 -5.10
N GLU A 177 16.48 -2.99 -4.16
CA GLU A 177 16.19 -2.48 -2.83
C GLU A 177 16.32 -3.59 -1.79
N TYR A 178 16.97 -3.29 -0.68
CA TYR A 178 17.01 -4.12 0.50
C TYR A 178 16.29 -3.41 1.63
N GLY A 179 15.30 -4.06 2.21
CA GLY A 179 14.50 -3.59 3.33
C GLY A 179 14.71 -4.46 4.57
N LYS A 180 14.65 -3.84 5.73
CA LYS A 180 14.71 -4.52 7.03
C LYS A 180 13.59 -4.04 7.92
N ASP A 181 12.83 -4.99 8.46
CA ASP A 181 11.79 -4.74 9.45
C ASP A 181 12.38 -4.77 10.86
N PHE A 182 12.28 -3.64 11.56
CA PHE A 182 12.69 -3.46 12.96
C PHE A 182 11.50 -3.52 13.93
N ALA A 183 10.31 -3.93 13.45
CA ALA A 183 9.11 -4.01 14.28
C ALA A 183 9.35 -4.86 15.53
N SER A 184 8.79 -4.41 16.64
CA SER A 184 8.73 -5.22 17.85
C SER A 184 7.51 -6.13 17.81
N SER A 185 7.64 -7.35 18.37
CA SER A 185 6.48 -8.22 18.56
C SER A 185 5.45 -7.56 19.48
N SER A 186 4.18 -7.63 19.08
CA SER A 186 3.07 -7.13 19.88
C SER A 186 2.60 -8.17 20.88
N LYS A 187 2.30 -7.75 22.12
CA LYS A 187 1.75 -8.61 23.17
C LYS A 187 0.24 -8.53 23.16
N VAL A 188 -0.41 -9.70 23.09
CA VAL A 188 -1.85 -9.83 23.22
C VAL A 188 -2.16 -10.45 24.57
N VAL A 189 -3.01 -9.80 25.36
CA VAL A 189 -3.44 -10.25 26.68
C VAL A 189 -4.96 -10.48 26.67
N THR A 190 -5.38 -11.68 27.03
CA THR A 190 -6.77 -12.10 26.96
C THR A 190 -7.21 -12.84 28.22
N ARG A 191 -8.52 -12.91 28.42
CA ARG A 191 -9.15 -13.78 29.42
C ARG A 191 -10.55 -14.19 28.97
N TYR A 192 -11.01 -15.37 29.37
CA TYR A 192 -12.41 -15.73 29.18
C TYR A 192 -13.33 -14.89 30.09
N THR A 193 -14.49 -14.52 29.60
CA THR A 193 -15.49 -13.79 30.39
C THR A 193 -16.06 -14.67 31.53
N SER A 194 -16.04 -15.98 31.35
CA SER A 194 -16.45 -16.98 32.34
C SER A 194 -15.39 -17.22 33.44
N ASP A 195 -14.13 -16.84 33.19
CA ASP A 195 -13.04 -16.97 34.18
C ASP A 195 -12.29 -15.64 34.30
N SER A 196 -12.63 -14.86 35.30
CA SER A 196 -12.01 -13.56 35.54
C SER A 196 -10.64 -13.64 36.21
N TYR A 197 -10.19 -14.78 36.66
CA TYR A 197 -8.94 -14.97 37.41
C TYR A 197 -7.78 -15.39 36.51
N THR A 198 -8.04 -16.16 35.45
CA THR A 198 -7.00 -16.66 34.55
C THR A 198 -6.78 -15.69 33.40
N THR A 199 -5.54 -15.21 33.25
CA THR A 199 -5.14 -14.35 32.15
C THR A 199 -4.17 -15.11 31.24
N TYR A 200 -4.44 -15.08 29.96
CA TYR A 200 -3.58 -15.63 28.92
C TYR A 200 -2.82 -14.52 28.23
N SER A 201 -1.55 -14.74 28.00
CA SER A 201 -0.69 -13.79 27.32
C SER A 201 0.12 -14.52 26.27
N TYR A 202 0.06 -14.04 25.05
CA TYR A 202 0.90 -14.52 23.96
C TYR A 202 1.53 -13.34 23.24
N GLN A 203 2.68 -13.58 22.71
CA GLN A 203 3.43 -12.60 21.95
C GLN A 203 3.34 -13.01 20.48
N ALA A 204 2.87 -12.11 19.63
CA ALA A 204 2.95 -12.34 18.19
C ALA A 204 4.43 -12.48 17.83
N ASN A 205 4.79 -13.56 17.17
CA ASN A 205 6.17 -13.80 16.79
C ASN A 205 6.71 -12.60 16.01
N LYS A 206 7.85 -12.07 16.49
CA LYS A 206 8.65 -11.16 15.69
C LYS A 206 9.23 -11.99 14.54
N GLN A 207 8.79 -11.71 13.34
CA GLN A 207 9.50 -12.17 12.15
C GLN A 207 10.51 -11.11 11.80
N ASP A 208 11.80 -11.43 11.94
CA ASP A 208 12.86 -10.59 11.39
C ASP A 208 12.76 -10.71 9.86
N ARG A 209 12.05 -9.76 9.26
CA ARG A 209 11.84 -9.73 7.81
C ARG A 209 12.95 -8.90 7.17
N ASP A 210 13.84 -9.60 6.52
CA ASP A 210 14.75 -9.01 5.56
C ASP A 210 14.12 -9.20 4.17
N ILE A 211 13.96 -8.10 3.43
CA ILE A 211 13.27 -8.09 2.14
C ILE A 211 14.25 -7.63 1.07
N LEU A 212 14.45 -8.45 0.05
CA LEU A 212 15.22 -8.09 -1.13
C LEU A 212 14.26 -7.92 -2.31
N THR A 213 14.25 -6.74 -2.91
CA THR A 213 13.43 -6.42 -4.08
C THR A 213 14.35 -6.15 -5.27
N ALA A 214 14.09 -6.83 -6.37
CA ALA A 214 14.74 -6.58 -7.66
C ALA A 214 13.65 -6.41 -8.72
N GLY A 215 13.76 -5.37 -9.54
CA GLY A 215 12.80 -5.08 -10.58
C GLY A 215 13.46 -4.53 -11.83
N PHE A 216 12.83 -4.73 -12.96
CA PHE A 216 13.16 -4.10 -14.22
C PHE A 216 11.89 -3.69 -14.96
N GLY A 217 11.98 -2.63 -15.72
CA GLY A 217 10.86 -2.15 -16.51
C GLY A 217 11.29 -1.36 -17.71
N PHE A 218 10.36 -1.16 -18.61
CA PHE A 218 10.53 -0.26 -19.74
C PHE A 218 9.21 0.42 -20.12
N ASP A 219 9.32 1.64 -20.65
CA ASP A 219 8.22 2.37 -21.27
C ASP A 219 8.58 2.67 -22.71
N PHE A 220 7.75 2.25 -23.63
CA PHE A 220 7.79 2.65 -25.02
C PHE A 220 6.83 3.82 -25.25
N ASN A 221 7.38 5.01 -25.51
CA ASN A 221 6.62 6.23 -25.72
C ASN A 221 6.67 6.62 -27.20
N HIS A 222 5.53 6.58 -27.87
CA HIS A 222 5.41 6.97 -29.27
C HIS A 222 4.93 8.43 -29.38
N ILE A 223 5.46 9.17 -30.38
CA ILE A 223 5.12 10.60 -30.60
C ILE A 223 3.63 10.88 -30.78
N GLN A 224 2.82 9.89 -31.15
CA GLN A 224 1.37 10.02 -31.29
C GLN A 224 0.59 9.90 -29.98
N GLY A 225 1.28 9.85 -28.83
CA GLY A 225 0.66 9.81 -27.51
C GLY A 225 0.33 8.39 -26.99
N LEU A 226 0.84 7.33 -27.64
CA LEU A 226 0.76 5.96 -27.15
C LEU A 226 1.96 5.69 -26.23
N THR A 227 1.69 5.18 -25.05
CA THR A 227 2.71 4.61 -24.14
C THR A 227 2.38 3.15 -23.85
N ILE A 228 3.38 2.28 -23.95
CA ILE A 228 3.29 0.88 -23.53
C ILE A 228 4.37 0.65 -22.48
N SER A 229 3.98 0.14 -21.33
CA SER A 229 4.87 -0.12 -20.20
C SER A 229 4.84 -1.59 -19.82
N ALA A 230 5.99 -2.11 -19.42
CA ALA A 230 6.09 -3.42 -18.79
C ALA A 230 7.06 -3.33 -17.62
N ASP A 231 6.63 -3.79 -16.46
CA ASP A 231 7.42 -3.86 -15.24
C ASP A 231 7.33 -5.26 -14.65
N TYR A 232 8.46 -5.79 -14.27
CA TYR A 232 8.55 -7.01 -13.48
C TYR A 232 9.30 -6.72 -12.20
N GLN A 233 8.78 -7.20 -11.08
CA GLN A 233 9.41 -7.09 -9.79
C GLN A 233 9.37 -8.44 -9.09
N LYS A 234 10.49 -8.83 -8.52
CA LYS A 234 10.62 -9.95 -7.60
C LYS A 234 10.97 -9.43 -6.21
N GLN A 235 10.14 -9.74 -5.24
CA GLN A 235 10.36 -9.47 -3.84
C GLN A 235 10.62 -10.79 -3.12
N LYS A 236 11.79 -10.93 -2.51
CA LYS A 236 12.14 -12.08 -1.69
C LYS A 236 12.13 -11.68 -0.23
N ILE A 237 11.23 -12.28 0.55
CA ILE A 237 11.23 -12.21 2.01
C ILE A 237 12.11 -13.35 2.49
N ILE A 238 13.26 -13.01 3.08
CA ILE A 238 14.23 -14.00 3.54
C ILE A 238 13.57 -14.81 4.64
N SER A 239 13.56 -16.12 4.51
CA SER A 239 12.93 -17.13 5.38
C SER A 239 11.42 -17.36 5.19
N GLU A 240 10.71 -16.61 4.35
CA GLU A 240 9.25 -16.81 4.15
C GLU A 240 8.86 -17.21 2.73
N GLY A 241 9.53 -16.67 1.70
CA GLY A 241 9.18 -16.95 0.32
C GLY A 241 9.49 -15.81 -0.63
N SER A 242 8.88 -15.83 -1.80
CA SER A 242 9.02 -14.76 -2.78
C SER A 242 7.67 -14.43 -3.42
N ILE A 243 7.52 -13.17 -3.80
CA ILE A 243 6.38 -12.64 -4.54
C ILE A 243 6.93 -12.09 -5.86
N ASP A 244 6.33 -12.52 -6.96
CA ASP A 244 6.66 -12.06 -8.30
C ASP A 244 5.48 -11.18 -8.79
N THR A 245 5.75 -9.95 -9.20
CA THR A 245 4.73 -9.04 -9.71
C THR A 245 5.04 -8.65 -11.15
N LEU A 246 4.07 -8.78 -12.03
CA LEU A 246 4.13 -8.31 -13.41
C LEU A 246 3.08 -7.22 -13.60
N LEU A 247 3.50 -6.06 -14.10
CA LEU A 247 2.61 -4.99 -14.51
C LEU A 247 2.82 -4.71 -15.99
N LEU A 248 1.75 -4.84 -16.77
CA LEU A 248 1.69 -4.39 -18.14
C LEU A 248 0.70 -3.22 -18.22
N ALA A 249 1.07 -2.16 -18.91
CA ALA A 249 0.19 -1.03 -19.09
C ALA A 249 0.23 -0.52 -20.54
N ALA A 250 -0.90 -0.04 -21.00
CA ALA A 250 -1.00 0.71 -22.25
C ALA A 250 -1.81 1.97 -21.99
N SER A 251 -1.28 3.13 -22.36
CA SER A 251 -2.01 4.38 -22.27
C SER A 251 -1.98 5.14 -23.59
N PHE A 252 -3.01 5.93 -23.80
CA PHE A 252 -3.15 6.79 -24.96
C PHE A 252 -3.71 8.15 -24.56
N VAL A 253 -3.02 9.20 -24.96
CA VAL A 253 -3.49 10.57 -24.77
C VAL A 253 -4.20 11.04 -26.05
N SER A 254 -5.49 11.32 -25.95
CA SER A 254 -6.29 11.79 -27.07
C SER A 254 -5.95 13.26 -27.43
N LYS A 255 -6.33 13.69 -28.64
CA LYS A 255 -6.22 15.11 -29.07
C LYS A 255 -6.98 16.10 -28.18
N ARG A 256 -7.90 15.61 -27.32
CA ARG A 256 -8.65 16.42 -26.34
C ARG A 256 -8.03 16.37 -24.94
N GLU A 257 -6.77 15.96 -24.86
CA GLU A 257 -6.03 15.85 -23.58
C GLU A 257 -6.71 14.93 -22.55
N THR A 258 -7.45 13.93 -23.02
CA THR A 258 -7.97 12.87 -22.17
C THR A 258 -7.05 11.67 -22.30
N GLU A 259 -6.54 11.22 -21.18
CA GLU A 259 -5.74 10.01 -21.07
C GLU A 259 -6.63 8.81 -20.78
N TYR A 260 -6.42 7.74 -21.51
CA TYR A 260 -7.02 6.43 -21.30
C TYR A 260 -5.89 5.45 -21.02
N ALA A 261 -5.96 4.72 -19.95
CA ALA A 261 -4.98 3.70 -19.64
C ALA A 261 -5.68 2.38 -19.25
N MET A 262 -5.03 1.29 -19.62
CA MET A 262 -5.37 -0.05 -19.21
C MET A 262 -4.13 -0.67 -18.58
N THR A 263 -4.30 -1.33 -17.45
CA THR A 263 -3.25 -2.05 -16.75
C THR A 263 -3.64 -3.51 -16.59
N LEU A 264 -2.66 -4.39 -16.64
CA LEU A 264 -2.74 -5.78 -16.23
C LEU A 264 -1.65 -5.98 -15.18
N GLU A 265 -2.05 -6.21 -13.96
CA GLU A 265 -1.14 -6.45 -12.83
C GLU A 265 -1.42 -7.83 -12.26
N GLY A 266 -0.38 -8.56 -11.91
CA GLY A 266 -0.53 -9.88 -11.33
C GLY A 266 0.67 -10.32 -10.53
N THR A 267 0.34 -11.11 -9.52
CA THR A 267 1.27 -11.96 -8.78
C THR A 267 0.90 -13.42 -9.07
N ASP A 268 0.11 -14.04 -8.21
CA ASP A 268 -0.50 -15.35 -8.46
C ASP A 268 -1.82 -15.19 -9.22
N ASP A 269 -2.55 -14.11 -8.99
CA ASP A 269 -3.78 -13.70 -9.70
C ASP A 269 -3.54 -12.45 -10.54
N PHE A 270 -4.32 -12.28 -11.62
CA PHE A 270 -4.22 -11.12 -12.49
C PHE A 270 -5.40 -10.17 -12.28
N ALA A 271 -5.09 -8.89 -12.09
CA ALA A 271 -6.07 -7.81 -12.05
C ALA A 271 -5.95 -6.94 -13.30
N VAL A 272 -7.09 -6.58 -13.89
CA VAL A 272 -7.18 -5.58 -14.95
C VAL A 272 -7.63 -4.26 -14.35
N GLY A 273 -6.88 -3.21 -14.64
CA GLY A 273 -7.22 -1.84 -14.29
C GLY A 273 -7.61 -1.03 -15.53
N LEU A 274 -8.57 -0.15 -15.37
CA LEU A 274 -8.91 0.89 -16.35
C LEU A 274 -8.80 2.25 -15.67
N ASN A 275 -8.14 3.17 -16.35
CA ASN A 275 -7.94 4.53 -15.88
C ASN A 275 -8.37 5.52 -16.96
N VAL A 276 -9.13 6.53 -16.56
CA VAL A 276 -9.46 7.67 -17.42
C VAL A 276 -9.13 8.95 -16.67
N ALA A 277 -8.21 9.73 -17.22
CA ALA A 277 -7.79 11.00 -16.63
C ALA A 277 -8.05 12.15 -17.59
N LYS A 278 -8.54 13.28 -17.06
CA LYS A 278 -8.79 14.51 -17.83
C LYS A 278 -8.58 15.74 -17.00
N ASN A 279 -7.89 16.73 -17.59
CA ASN A 279 -7.84 18.07 -17.03
C ASN A 279 -9.03 18.88 -17.52
N ILE A 280 -9.75 19.51 -16.60
CA ILE A 280 -10.86 20.43 -16.88
C ILE A 280 -10.65 21.67 -16.02
N ASN A 281 -10.35 22.80 -16.67
CA ASN A 281 -10.16 24.09 -16.01
C ASN A 281 -9.14 24.08 -14.86
N GLY A 282 -8.03 23.34 -15.00
CA GLY A 282 -6.99 23.25 -13.98
C GLY A 282 -7.24 22.17 -12.93
N PHE A 283 -8.36 21.47 -12.99
CA PHE A 283 -8.64 20.29 -12.16
C PHE A 283 -8.37 19.02 -12.94
N ASN A 284 -7.55 18.14 -12.41
CA ASN A 284 -7.36 16.80 -12.93
C ASN A 284 -8.38 15.85 -12.28
N PHE A 285 -9.21 15.26 -13.11
CA PHE A 285 -10.14 14.21 -12.73
C PHE A 285 -9.57 12.89 -13.20
N THR A 286 -9.46 11.91 -12.30
CA THR A 286 -9.00 10.56 -12.62
C THR A 286 -10.01 9.56 -12.04
N ILE A 287 -10.48 8.66 -12.89
CA ILE A 287 -11.33 7.53 -12.52
C ILE A 287 -10.51 6.28 -12.77
N GLU A 288 -10.36 5.47 -11.76
CA GLU A 288 -9.68 4.18 -11.83
C GLU A 288 -10.66 3.08 -11.42
N SER A 289 -10.60 1.96 -12.11
CA SER A 289 -11.30 0.74 -11.71
C SER A 289 -10.38 -0.44 -11.90
N ASN A 290 -10.47 -1.43 -11.02
CA ASN A 290 -9.73 -2.69 -11.12
C ASN A 290 -10.67 -3.88 -10.92
N TYR A 291 -10.31 -4.99 -11.53
CA TYR A 291 -11.03 -6.26 -11.46
C TYR A 291 -10.05 -7.43 -11.53
N THR A 292 -10.15 -8.37 -10.60
CA THR A 292 -9.30 -9.56 -10.56
C THR A 292 -9.87 -10.66 -11.45
N LEU A 293 -9.06 -11.15 -12.42
CA LEU A 293 -9.52 -12.02 -13.49
C LEU A 293 -9.52 -13.51 -13.15
N MET A 294 -8.61 -13.96 -12.29
CA MET A 294 -8.34 -15.39 -12.08
C MET A 294 -8.50 -15.85 -10.63
N SER A 295 -9.04 -15.02 -9.76
CA SER A 295 -9.36 -15.39 -8.39
C SER A 295 -10.63 -16.25 -8.31
N GLU A 296 -10.67 -17.21 -7.40
CA GLU A 296 -11.90 -17.97 -7.07
C GLU A 296 -13.02 -17.04 -6.60
N ILE A 297 -12.65 -15.90 -6.01
CA ILE A 297 -13.54 -14.81 -5.62
C ILE A 297 -13.10 -13.56 -6.38
N PRO A 298 -13.86 -13.10 -7.39
CA PRO A 298 -13.48 -11.90 -8.14
C PRO A 298 -13.53 -10.66 -7.23
N GLU A 299 -12.42 -9.94 -7.19
CA GLU A 299 -12.32 -8.67 -6.50
C GLU A 299 -12.48 -7.51 -7.49
N TYR A 300 -13.18 -6.46 -7.08
CA TYR A 300 -13.33 -5.24 -7.87
C TYR A 300 -13.18 -4.02 -6.98
N GLY A 301 -12.50 -3.02 -7.52
CA GLY A 301 -12.25 -1.76 -6.83
C GLY A 301 -12.47 -0.57 -7.76
N GLY A 302 -12.67 0.57 -7.16
CA GLY A 302 -12.78 1.84 -7.89
C GLY A 302 -12.19 2.98 -7.07
N ASN A 303 -11.56 3.92 -7.75
CA ASN A 303 -10.97 5.12 -7.16
C ASN A 303 -11.34 6.35 -7.99
N LEU A 304 -11.76 7.42 -7.32
CA LEU A 304 -11.95 8.74 -7.92
C LEU A 304 -10.96 9.70 -7.29
N LYS A 305 -10.07 10.26 -8.11
CA LYS A 305 -9.11 11.27 -7.69
C LYS A 305 -9.42 12.59 -8.38
N ILE A 306 -9.47 13.66 -7.59
CA ILE A 306 -9.57 15.03 -8.09
C ILE A 306 -8.38 15.79 -7.53
N SER A 307 -7.55 16.36 -8.40
CA SER A 307 -6.41 17.20 -8.01
C SER A 307 -6.38 18.48 -8.80
N SER A 308 -5.90 19.55 -8.20
CA SER A 308 -5.75 20.86 -8.87
C SER A 308 -4.37 21.44 -8.56
N LYS A 309 -3.75 22.06 -9.56
CA LYS A 309 -2.54 22.86 -9.37
C LYS A 309 -2.98 24.30 -9.22
N PHE A 310 -2.78 24.87 -8.05
CA PHE A 310 -3.01 26.27 -7.73
C PHE A 310 -1.71 27.07 -7.83
#